data_265a33c70d3048089d681f4db275664e
#
_entry.id   265a33c70d3048089d681f4db275664e
#
_cell.length_a   1.000
_cell.length_b   1.000
_cell.length_c   1.000
_cell.angle_alpha   90.00
_cell.angle_beta   90.00
_cell.angle_gamma   90.00
#
_symmetry.space_group_name_H-M   'P 1'
#
loop_
_entity.id
_entity.type
_entity.pdbx_description
1 polymer ?
#
loop_
_entity_poly.entity_id
_entity_poly.type
_entity_poly.pdbx_seq_one_letter_code
_entity_poly.pdbx_strand_id
1 'polypeptide(L)'
;VLRHTIKKRMTAKLHEVSTEMRRRRHQPIEEQGRWLASVLRGHYAYYGVPTNIHALEAFRTGMAKRWHRALRRRGQRKPINWERTNRLVARWLPPVRILHPWPQQRLTVITRGKSPVR
;
A
#
# COMPACT_ATOMS: atom_id res chain seq x y z
N VAL A 1 7.74 -20.83 5.04
CA VAL A 1 8.11 -20.86 3.66
C VAL A 1 7.35 -19.82 2.88
N LEU A 2 6.04 -19.87 3.00
CA LEU A 2 5.17 -18.93 2.31
C LEU A 2 5.45 -17.49 2.74
N ARG A 3 5.64 -17.29 4.03
CA ARG A 3 5.95 -15.97 4.57
C ARG A 3 7.25 -15.42 4.01
N HIS A 4 8.24 -16.28 3.90
CA HIS A 4 9.53 -15.90 3.39
C HIS A 4 9.43 -15.45 1.93
N THR A 5 8.67 -16.18 1.14
CA THR A 5 8.45 -15.84 -0.26
C THR A 5 7.72 -14.52 -0.41
N ILE A 6 6.69 -14.31 0.40
CA ILE A 6 5.91 -13.06 0.37
C ILE A 6 6.81 -11.88 0.74
N LYS A 7 7.62 -12.04 1.78
CA LYS A 7 8.53 -10.98 2.22
C LYS A 7 9.52 -10.61 1.11
N LYS A 8 10.06 -11.60 0.43
CA LYS A 8 10.99 -11.37 -0.67
C LYS A 8 10.32 -10.59 -1.80
N ARG A 9 9.12 -10.99 -2.18
CA ARG A 9 8.38 -10.34 -3.24
C ARG A 9 8.02 -8.91 -2.87
N MET A 10 7.65 -8.70 -1.62
CA MET A 10 7.33 -7.36 -1.15
C MET A 10 8.55 -6.44 -1.18
N THR A 11 9.70 -6.95 -0.76
CA THR A 11 10.94 -6.19 -0.80
C THR A 11 11.30 -5.81 -2.23
N ALA A 12 11.17 -6.75 -3.15
CA ALA A 12 11.44 -6.49 -4.56
C ALA A 12 10.48 -5.44 -5.11
N LYS A 13 9.20 -5.54 -4.74
CA LYS A 13 8.20 -4.57 -5.21
C LYS A 13 8.46 -3.18 -4.67
N LEU A 14 8.86 -3.08 -3.41
CA LEU A 14 9.21 -1.79 -2.82
C LEU A 14 10.42 -1.18 -3.52
N HIS A 15 11.36 -2.01 -3.94
CA HIS A 15 12.50 -1.52 -4.70
C HIS A 15 12.05 -0.95 -6.05
N GLU A 16 11.13 -1.63 -6.72
CA GLU A 16 10.55 -1.12 -7.95
C GLU A 16 9.86 0.20 -7.75
N VAL A 17 9.13 0.31 -6.64
CA VAL A 17 8.44 1.56 -6.29
C VAL A 17 9.46 2.69 -6.13
N SER A 18 10.56 2.43 -5.44
CA SER A 18 11.61 3.44 -5.27
C SER A 18 12.16 3.90 -6.62
N THR A 19 12.43 2.96 -7.51
CA THR A 19 12.96 3.27 -8.83
C THR A 19 11.97 4.11 -9.63
N GLU A 20 10.71 3.72 -9.60
CA GLU A 20 9.68 4.42 -10.34
C GLU A 20 9.43 5.82 -9.76
N MET A 21 9.53 5.98 -8.44
CA MET A 21 9.36 7.29 -7.83
C MET A 21 10.48 8.25 -8.22
N ARG A 22 11.69 7.75 -8.46
CA ARG A 22 12.76 8.60 -8.98
C ARG A 22 12.41 9.13 -10.36
N ARG A 23 11.84 8.29 -11.20
CA ARG A 23 11.42 8.69 -12.53
C ARG A 23 10.28 9.70 -12.48
N ARG A 24 9.42 9.59 -11.48
CA ARG A 24 8.23 10.42 -11.34
C ARG A 24 8.39 11.58 -10.38
N ARG A 25 9.59 11.84 -9.91
CA ARG A 25 9.77 12.83 -8.85
C ARG A 25 9.35 14.24 -9.24
N HIS A 26 9.31 14.57 -10.51
CA HIS A 26 8.88 15.88 -10.96
C HIS A 26 7.39 15.97 -11.24
N GLN A 27 6.67 14.86 -11.12
CA GLN A 27 5.24 14.88 -11.34
C GLN A 27 4.52 15.56 -10.17
N PRO A 28 3.32 16.10 -10.41
CA PRO A 28 2.52 16.63 -9.31
C PRO A 28 2.27 15.56 -8.25
N ILE A 29 2.16 16.01 -7.00
CA ILE A 29 1.92 15.10 -5.89
C ILE A 29 0.67 14.24 -6.14
N GLU A 30 -0.37 14.83 -6.72
CA GLU A 30 -1.59 14.08 -7.02
C GLU A 30 -1.34 12.92 -7.96
N GLU A 31 -0.53 13.13 -8.98
CA GLU A 31 -0.20 12.06 -9.91
C GLU A 31 0.60 10.96 -9.23
N GLN A 32 1.55 11.34 -8.40
CA GLN A 32 2.32 10.37 -7.64
C GLN A 32 1.41 9.57 -6.71
N GLY A 33 0.50 10.27 -6.03
CA GLY A 33 -0.44 9.61 -5.12
C GLY A 33 -1.35 8.62 -5.83
N ARG A 34 -1.86 8.99 -7.00
CA ARG A 34 -2.71 8.10 -7.78
C ARG A 34 -1.98 6.84 -8.21
N TRP A 35 -0.74 7.00 -8.65
CA TRP A 35 0.05 5.85 -9.07
C TRP A 35 0.33 4.93 -7.89
N LEU A 36 0.75 5.50 -6.75
CA LEU A 36 1.01 4.69 -5.55
C LEU A 36 -0.25 3.99 -5.08
N ALA A 37 -1.39 4.67 -5.14
CA ALA A 37 -2.66 4.06 -4.75
C ALA A 37 -3.00 2.88 -5.64
N SER A 38 -2.75 2.99 -6.94
CA SER A 38 -3.04 1.89 -7.85
C SER A 38 -2.16 0.68 -7.57
N VAL A 39 -0.88 0.91 -7.29
CA VAL A 39 0.04 -0.16 -6.92
C VAL A 39 -0.43 -0.84 -5.65
N LEU A 40 -0.83 -0.04 -4.67
CA LEU A 40 -1.25 -0.56 -3.38
C LEU A 40 -2.55 -1.37 -3.50
N ARG A 41 -3.52 -0.87 -4.27
CA ARG A 41 -4.76 -1.60 -4.50
C ARG A 41 -4.50 -2.94 -5.18
N GLY A 42 -3.61 -2.96 -6.17
CA GLY A 42 -3.24 -4.20 -6.83
C GLY A 42 -2.58 -5.18 -5.86
N HIS A 43 -1.75 -4.66 -4.97
CA HIS A 43 -1.10 -5.50 -3.98
C HIS A 43 -2.12 -6.10 -3.02
N TYR A 44 -3.08 -5.29 -2.55
CA TYR A 44 -4.14 -5.78 -1.67
C TYR A 44 -5.00 -6.83 -2.37
N ALA A 45 -5.30 -6.62 -3.65
CA ALA A 45 -6.11 -7.57 -4.40
C ALA A 45 -5.43 -8.93 -4.50
N TYR A 46 -4.10 -8.93 -4.61
CA TYR A 46 -3.36 -10.16 -4.76
C TYR A 46 -3.08 -10.85 -3.41
N TYR A 47 -2.76 -10.07 -2.39
CA TYR A 47 -2.32 -10.63 -1.10
C TYR A 47 -3.30 -10.38 0.05
N GLY A 48 -4.51 -9.89 -0.22
CA GLY A 48 -5.42 -9.43 0.82
C GLY A 48 -6.16 -10.53 1.54
N VAL A 49 -5.45 -11.45 2.19
CA VAL A 49 -6.03 -12.47 3.05
C VAL A 49 -5.65 -12.18 4.50
N PRO A 50 -6.45 -12.65 5.47
CA PRO A 50 -6.20 -12.29 6.88
C PRO A 50 -4.82 -12.61 7.39
N THR A 51 -4.21 -13.70 6.92
CA THR A 51 -2.87 -14.08 7.37
C THR A 51 -1.79 -13.09 6.95
N ASN A 52 -2.08 -12.22 5.98
CA ASN A 52 -1.10 -11.30 5.43
C ASN A 52 -1.22 -9.87 5.97
N ILE A 53 -2.09 -9.64 6.95
CA ILE A 53 -2.40 -8.27 7.35
C ILE A 53 -1.16 -7.50 7.82
N HIS A 54 -0.29 -8.12 8.59
CA HIS A 54 0.93 -7.45 9.04
C HIS A 54 1.88 -7.16 7.89
N ALA A 55 1.97 -8.09 6.94
CA ALA A 55 2.81 -7.90 5.78
C ALA A 55 2.28 -6.76 4.91
N LEU A 56 0.96 -6.67 4.76
CA LEU A 56 0.36 -5.59 3.98
C LEU A 56 0.57 -4.24 4.64
N GLU A 57 0.47 -4.18 5.97
CA GLU A 57 0.73 -2.95 6.70
C GLU A 57 2.18 -2.53 6.57
N ALA A 58 3.09 -3.49 6.64
CA ALA A 58 4.51 -3.20 6.46
C ALA A 58 4.80 -2.68 5.05
N PHE A 59 4.11 -3.23 4.05
CA PHE A 59 4.26 -2.77 2.68
C PHE A 59 3.78 -1.33 2.53
N ARG A 60 2.62 -1.02 3.08
CA ARG A 60 2.08 0.34 3.04
C ARG A 60 3.02 1.33 3.73
N THR A 61 3.53 0.95 4.89
CA THR A 61 4.48 1.79 5.63
C THR A 61 5.77 1.99 4.82
N GLY A 62 6.27 0.91 4.20
CA GLY A 62 7.45 1.00 3.37
C GLY A 62 7.25 1.91 2.17
N MET A 63 6.07 1.86 1.58
CA MET A 63 5.72 2.73 0.47
C MET A 63 5.68 4.19 0.91
N ALA A 64 5.10 4.46 2.08
CA ALA A 64 5.04 5.81 2.63
C ALA A 64 6.44 6.38 2.85
N LYS A 65 7.35 5.56 3.35
CA LYS A 65 8.72 5.98 3.58
C LYS A 65 9.42 6.34 2.27
N ARG A 66 9.18 5.58 1.21
CA ARG A 66 9.78 5.85 -0.08
C ARG A 66 9.22 7.12 -0.70
N TRP A 67 7.93 7.35 -0.53
CA TRP A 67 7.31 8.58 -1.00
C TRP A 67 7.88 9.78 -0.26
N HIS A 68 8.01 9.67 1.06
CA HIS A 68 8.61 10.72 1.88
C HIS A 68 10.00 11.07 1.39
N ARG A 69 10.83 10.06 1.13
CA ARG A 69 12.18 10.26 0.65
C ARG A 69 12.19 10.98 -0.70
N ALA A 70 11.29 10.58 -1.60
CA ALA A 70 11.19 11.21 -2.91
C ALA A 70 10.77 12.66 -2.78
N LEU A 71 9.81 12.95 -1.90
CA LEU A 71 9.32 14.29 -1.69
C LEU A 71 10.38 15.19 -1.06
N ARG A 72 11.17 14.64 -0.17
CA ARG A 72 12.26 15.40 0.44
C ARG A 72 13.31 15.81 -0.59
N ARG A 73 13.59 14.93 -1.54
CA ARG A 73 14.59 15.22 -2.56
C ARG A 73 14.17 16.32 -3.51
N ARG A 74 12.87 16.45 -3.77
CA ARG A 74 12.41 17.48 -4.71
C ARG A 74 12.28 18.85 -4.04
N GLY A 75 12.14 18.89 -2.71
CA GLY A 75 11.98 20.15 -2.00
C GLY A 75 13.24 20.52 -1.25
N GLN A 76 14.23 21.02 -1.95
CA GLN A 76 15.54 21.27 -1.36
C GLN A 76 15.55 22.38 -0.31
N ARG A 77 14.78 23.44 -0.52
CA ARG A 77 14.79 24.58 0.40
C ARG A 77 14.00 24.29 1.67
N LYS A 78 12.83 23.66 1.51
CA LYS A 78 11.97 23.30 2.64
C LYS A 78 11.62 21.85 2.51
N PRO A 79 12.45 20.96 3.04
CA PRO A 79 12.13 19.54 2.96
C PRO A 79 10.82 19.27 3.68
N ILE A 80 10.03 18.39 3.08
CA ILE A 80 8.75 18.00 3.66
C ILE A 80 9.00 17.29 4.99
N ASN A 81 8.14 17.55 5.98
CA ASN A 81 8.22 16.86 7.25
C ASN A 81 7.24 15.68 7.26
N TRP A 82 7.39 14.81 8.27
CA TRP A 82 6.54 13.63 8.36
C TRP A 82 5.07 13.96 8.60
N GLU A 83 4.79 15.06 9.26
CA GLU A 83 3.43 15.48 9.49
C GLU A 83 2.69 15.68 8.17
N ARG A 84 3.32 16.38 7.24
CA ARG A 84 2.72 16.61 5.93
C ARG A 84 2.66 15.31 5.12
N THR A 85 3.73 14.50 5.18
CA THR A 85 3.73 13.21 4.48
C THR A 85 2.61 12.32 4.98
N ASN A 86 2.38 12.29 6.29
CA ASN A 86 1.31 11.48 6.86
C ASN A 86 -0.06 11.94 6.37
N ARG A 87 -0.26 13.22 6.17
CA ARG A 87 -1.52 13.71 5.61
C ARG A 87 -1.70 13.25 4.16
N LEU A 88 -0.62 13.26 3.39
CA LEU A 88 -0.68 12.78 2.01
C LEU A 88 -0.94 11.28 1.97
N VAL A 89 -0.31 10.53 2.85
CA VAL A 89 -0.53 9.09 2.94
C VAL A 89 -1.98 8.80 3.29
N ALA A 90 -2.52 9.51 4.25
CA ALA A 90 -3.92 9.33 4.65
C ALA A 90 -4.88 9.65 3.50
N ARG A 91 -4.53 10.64 2.68
CA ARG A 91 -5.37 11.04 1.57
C ARG A 91 -5.29 10.09 0.39
N TRP A 92 -4.08 9.66 0.02
CA TRP A 92 -3.86 8.97 -1.25
C TRP A 92 -3.66 7.46 -1.13
N LEU A 93 -3.02 7.00 -0.06
CA LEU A 93 -2.73 5.57 0.09
C LEU A 93 -3.86 4.90 0.85
N PRO A 94 -4.60 3.97 0.20
CA PRO A 94 -5.71 3.32 0.89
C PRO A 94 -5.22 2.49 2.06
N PRO A 95 -6.02 2.43 3.13
CA PRO A 95 -5.67 1.58 4.27
C PRO A 95 -5.70 0.11 3.89
N VAL A 96 -5.01 -0.71 4.67
CA VAL A 96 -4.99 -2.14 4.43
C VAL A 96 -6.41 -2.70 4.52
N ARG A 97 -6.77 -3.51 3.53
CA ARG A 97 -8.07 -4.18 3.50
C ARG A 97 -7.88 -5.65 3.23
N ILE A 98 -8.69 -6.45 3.90
CA ILE A 98 -8.72 -7.88 3.66
C ILE A 98 -9.81 -8.14 2.63
N LEU A 99 -9.40 -8.44 1.41
CA LEU A 99 -10.33 -8.64 0.31
C LEU A 99 -10.77 -10.08 0.15
N HIS A 100 -10.04 -11.01 0.78
CA HIS A 100 -10.35 -12.44 0.72
C HIS A 100 -10.57 -12.94 2.13
N PRO A 101 -11.82 -13.03 2.59
CA PRO A 101 -12.10 -13.43 3.98
C PRO A 101 -11.75 -14.90 4.23
N TRP A 102 -11.70 -15.25 5.51
CA TRP A 102 -11.51 -16.65 5.89
C TRP A 102 -12.64 -17.50 5.33
N PRO A 103 -12.38 -18.76 4.98
CA PRO A 103 -13.43 -19.64 4.49
C PRO A 103 -14.65 -19.74 5.41
N GLN A 104 -14.41 -19.74 6.72
CA GLN A 104 -15.52 -19.79 7.67
C GLN A 104 -16.41 -18.57 7.54
N GLN A 105 -15.83 -17.43 7.34
CA GLN A 105 -16.59 -16.19 7.18
C GLN A 105 -17.42 -16.23 5.90
N ARG A 106 -16.87 -16.80 4.83
CA ARG A 106 -17.62 -16.95 3.60
C ARG A 106 -18.83 -17.85 3.79
N LEU A 107 -18.62 -18.99 4.44
CA LEU A 107 -19.69 -19.91 4.68
C LEU A 107 -20.79 -19.29 5.52
N THR A 108 -20.40 -18.54 6.54
CA THR A 108 -21.35 -17.86 7.41
C THR A 108 -22.18 -16.87 6.61
N VAL A 109 -21.55 -16.10 5.75
CA VAL A 109 -22.25 -15.13 4.93
C VAL A 109 -23.25 -15.82 4.01
N ILE A 110 -22.83 -16.88 3.35
CA ILE A 110 -23.68 -17.63 2.45
C ILE A 110 -24.86 -18.21 3.21
N THR A 111 -24.61 -18.79 4.39
CA THR A 111 -25.64 -19.41 5.21
C THR A 111 -26.71 -18.41 5.60
N ARG A 112 -26.30 -17.22 5.95
CA ARG A 112 -27.24 -16.17 6.35
C ARG A 112 -28.03 -15.61 5.18
N GLY A 113 -27.58 -15.87 3.97
CA GLY A 113 -28.24 -15.33 2.80
C GLY A 113 -28.19 -13.84 2.69
N LYS A 114 -27.34 -13.20 3.45
CA LYS A 114 -27.19 -11.76 3.40
C LYS A 114 -26.05 -11.37 2.53
N SER A 115 -26.21 -10.23 2.01
CA SER A 115 -25.14 -9.63 1.32
C SER A 115 -24.03 -9.36 2.27
N PRO A 116 -23.09 -9.70 2.01
CA PRO A 116 -22.07 -9.49 2.86
C PRO A 116 -21.31 -8.46 2.50
N VAL A 117 -21.35 -8.38 2.25
CA VAL A 117 -20.68 -7.76 2.06
C VAL A 117 -20.31 -6.90 2.03
N ARG A 118 -20.29 -6.63 2.22
CA ARG A 118 -19.90 -5.73 2.25
C ARG A 118 -19.24 -5.42 2.78
#